data_c46a62f80bbc99fcdea12caa78807b31
#
_entry.id   c46a62f80bbc99fcdea12caa78807b31
#
_cell.length_a   1.000
_cell.length_b   1.000
_cell.length_c   1.000
_cell.angle_alpha   90.00
_cell.angle_beta   90.00
_cell.angle_gamma   90.00
#
_symmetry.space_group_name_H-M   'P 1'
#
loop_
_entity.id
_entity.type
_entity.pdbx_description
1 polymer ?
#
loop_
_entity_poly.entity_id
_entity_poly.type
_entity_poly.pdbx_seq_one_letter_code
_entity_poly.pdbx_strand_id
1 'polypeptide(L)'
;MTRNLPGRLAVPAVFAALFSACLAGTAQDLKSFEQRITTKVLPNGLTILICERPEAPVFSYATFVDAGDVDDPSGESGLAHMFEHLAFKGTSQIGTTDYAAEKSTLAEVEAADNALEAEKRNPKGSNPEKLKELEAAFTKAQAAAEKYVVPNQFTDVAERNGAHNLNAGTGQDATTFYWSMPENRLELWAWLESSRLADTVPREFYKERSVVLEERRMRTDSNPIGRLFEQLAATAYVAHNYGRSGVGWPSEVSQITASEAMAFHKKYYVGSNIVIAVVGDVKAAETMPILEKYFSKVPGGPKPLELTTVEPKQFAEKSVVIHDPSQPIYLESYHRPSYRSPDDAVYDAISDILSNGRVSRLYRSLVRDQQIAAEAVGFGNFPGEKYPSLFTFGAVPLPGHTDAEMAKAIHKEIEKLRTTDVTDAELAMYKTRARADLLRGLADNQGLANALAEYQTRFGDWRQLFLELDRVDKVTKADIRRVASEVFVASNRTSAEIETQAPAAPAKNEGGAQ
;
A
#
# COMPACT_ATOMS: atom_id res chain seq x y z
N MET A 1 -26.36 23.46 74.31
CA MET A 1 -27.24 23.14 73.16
C MET A 1 -26.37 22.55 72.07
N THR A 2 -26.34 21.23 72.00
CA THR A 2 -25.56 20.42 71.09
C THR A 2 -26.41 20.13 69.84
N ARG A 3 -25.90 20.42 68.65
CA ARG A 3 -26.52 20.01 67.38
C ARG A 3 -25.59 19.00 66.69
N ASN A 4 -26.05 17.76 66.60
CA ASN A 4 -25.48 16.68 65.82
C ASN A 4 -25.64 16.97 64.31
N LEU A 5 -24.60 16.68 63.55
CA LEU A 5 -24.60 16.57 62.07
C LEU A 5 -24.48 15.08 61.68
N PRO A 6 -25.26 14.60 60.72
CA PRO A 6 -25.21 13.17 60.30
C PRO A 6 -24.25 12.91 59.15
N GLY A 7 -23.65 11.76 59.24
CA GLY A 7 -23.33 10.78 58.20
C GLY A 7 -22.66 11.20 56.89
N ARG A 8 -21.37 10.90 56.77
CA ARG A 8 -20.68 10.74 55.50
C ARG A 8 -21.16 9.43 54.84
N LEU A 9 -21.91 9.54 53.75
CA LEU A 9 -22.23 8.41 52.86
C LEU A 9 -21.10 8.14 51.87
N ALA A 10 -20.80 6.88 51.69
CA ALA A 10 -19.73 6.30 50.86
C ALA A 10 -19.99 6.51 49.37
N VAL A 11 -19.03 7.10 48.67
CA VAL A 11 -19.03 7.25 47.20
C VAL A 11 -17.78 6.65 46.53
N PRO A 12 -17.22 5.51 46.98
CA PRO A 12 -16.23 4.86 46.13
C PRO A 12 -16.66 3.54 45.45
N ALA A 13 -17.87 3.02 45.71
CA ALA A 13 -18.23 1.70 45.15
C ALA A 13 -18.89 1.77 43.75
N VAL A 14 -19.44 2.89 43.36
CA VAL A 14 -20.15 3.03 42.06
C VAL A 14 -19.20 3.27 40.89
N PHE A 15 -18.04 3.91 41.12
CA PHE A 15 -17.05 4.13 40.06
C PHE A 15 -16.29 2.87 39.66
N ALA A 16 -16.04 1.94 40.59
CA ALA A 16 -15.38 0.66 40.28
C ALA A 16 -16.27 -0.30 39.47
N ALA A 17 -17.59 -0.27 39.73
CA ALA A 17 -18.55 -1.12 39.02
C ALA A 17 -18.79 -0.65 37.56
N LEU A 18 -18.76 0.66 37.28
CA LEU A 18 -18.87 1.21 35.94
C LEU A 18 -17.63 0.95 35.07
N PHE A 19 -16.42 0.91 35.67
CA PHE A 19 -15.20 0.59 34.94
C PHE A 19 -15.09 -0.90 34.60
N SER A 20 -15.60 -1.80 35.45
CA SER A 20 -15.64 -3.24 35.18
C SER A 20 -16.70 -3.61 34.13
N ALA A 21 -17.79 -2.88 34.02
CA ALA A 21 -18.82 -3.10 33.00
C ALA A 21 -18.35 -2.68 31.59
N CYS A 22 -17.51 -1.63 31.46
CA CYS A 22 -16.94 -1.23 30.17
C CYS A 22 -15.92 -2.24 29.62
N LEU A 23 -15.16 -2.93 30.48
CA LEU A 23 -14.18 -3.95 30.06
C LEU A 23 -14.83 -5.28 29.62
N ALA A 24 -16.00 -5.61 30.16
CA ALA A 24 -16.76 -6.79 29.72
C ALA A 24 -17.50 -6.57 28.39
N GLY A 25 -17.87 -5.32 28.06
CA GLY A 25 -18.53 -4.95 26.79
C GLY A 25 -17.64 -5.17 25.57
N THR A 26 -16.32 -4.88 25.68
CA THR A 26 -15.41 -4.94 24.51
C THR A 26 -15.04 -6.37 24.07
N ALA A 27 -14.90 -7.31 24.99
CA ALA A 27 -14.63 -8.71 24.65
C ALA A 27 -15.87 -9.44 24.08
N GLN A 28 -17.07 -8.97 24.45
CA GLN A 28 -18.33 -9.48 23.90
C GLN A 28 -18.58 -8.94 22.49
N ASP A 29 -18.06 -7.76 22.19
CA ASP A 29 -18.23 -7.10 20.88
C ASP A 29 -17.42 -7.79 19.76
N LEU A 30 -16.17 -8.17 20.00
CA LEU A 30 -15.33 -8.86 18.99
C LEU A 30 -15.91 -10.23 18.61
N LYS A 31 -16.40 -11.02 19.58
CA LYS A 31 -17.08 -12.29 19.30
C LYS A 31 -18.40 -12.09 18.54
N SER A 32 -19.11 -10.99 18.79
CA SER A 32 -20.34 -10.68 18.07
C SER A 32 -20.09 -10.32 16.60
N PHE A 33 -18.95 -9.70 16.29
CA PHE A 33 -18.52 -9.48 14.91
C PHE A 33 -18.23 -10.79 14.20
N GLU A 34 -17.46 -11.67 14.82
CA GLU A 34 -17.11 -12.98 14.25
C GLU A 34 -18.35 -13.79 13.86
N GLN A 35 -19.40 -13.77 14.67
CA GLN A 35 -20.67 -14.48 14.39
C GLN A 35 -21.46 -13.90 13.21
N ARG A 36 -21.20 -12.64 12.81
CA ARG A 36 -21.87 -11.96 11.69
C ARG A 36 -21.14 -12.12 10.37
N ILE A 37 -19.99 -12.82 10.35
CA ILE A 37 -19.19 -12.97 9.14
C ILE A 37 -19.47 -14.32 8.49
N THR A 38 -20.00 -14.27 7.28
CA THR A 38 -20.21 -15.45 6.44
C THR A 38 -19.08 -15.53 5.41
N THR A 39 -18.43 -16.69 5.33
CA THR A 39 -17.35 -16.96 4.38
C THR A 39 -17.76 -18.00 3.36
N LYS A 40 -17.47 -17.78 2.08
CA LYS A 40 -17.65 -18.77 1.01
C LYS A 40 -16.50 -18.70 0.00
N VAL A 41 -15.97 -19.87 -0.34
CA VAL A 41 -15.04 -20.02 -1.46
C VAL A 41 -15.84 -20.53 -2.67
N LEU A 42 -15.77 -19.81 -3.77
CA LEU A 42 -16.46 -20.16 -5.02
C LEU A 42 -15.70 -21.29 -5.76
N PRO A 43 -16.36 -21.99 -6.70
CA PRO A 43 -15.70 -23.06 -7.49
C PRO A 43 -14.45 -22.58 -8.27
N ASN A 44 -14.38 -21.29 -8.63
CA ASN A 44 -13.20 -20.70 -9.28
C ASN A 44 -12.08 -20.33 -8.28
N GLY A 45 -12.26 -20.57 -6.98
CA GLY A 45 -11.30 -20.29 -5.91
C GLY A 45 -11.45 -18.92 -5.24
N LEU A 46 -12.30 -18.02 -5.75
CA LEU A 46 -12.51 -16.69 -5.19
C LEU A 46 -13.16 -16.79 -3.81
N THR A 47 -12.59 -16.10 -2.82
CA THR A 47 -13.11 -16.08 -1.45
C THR A 47 -13.98 -14.85 -1.24
N ILE A 48 -15.20 -15.05 -0.77
CA ILE A 48 -16.16 -14.00 -0.41
C ILE A 48 -16.37 -14.00 1.10
N LEU A 49 -16.27 -12.82 1.70
CA LEU A 49 -16.59 -12.53 3.09
C LEU A 49 -17.76 -11.55 3.12
N ILE A 50 -18.80 -11.83 3.88
CA ILE A 50 -19.94 -10.92 4.10
C ILE A 50 -20.07 -10.68 5.59
N CYS A 51 -20.03 -9.41 6.02
CA CYS A 51 -20.29 -8.99 7.39
C CYS A 51 -21.55 -8.12 7.45
N GLU A 52 -22.60 -8.63 8.11
CA GLU A 52 -23.88 -7.94 8.26
C GLU A 52 -23.77 -6.79 9.28
N ARG A 53 -24.05 -5.57 8.83
CA ARG A 53 -24.08 -4.34 9.65
C ARG A 53 -25.21 -3.41 9.21
N PRO A 54 -26.45 -3.62 9.70
CA PRO A 54 -27.65 -2.93 9.24
C PRO A 54 -27.87 -1.54 9.87
N GLU A 55 -26.81 -0.90 10.40
CA GLU A 55 -26.93 0.40 11.09
C GLU A 55 -27.21 1.58 10.12
N ALA A 56 -26.87 1.42 8.83
CA ALA A 56 -27.15 2.42 7.80
C ALA A 56 -27.40 1.70 6.46
N PRO A 57 -28.27 2.24 5.57
CA PRO A 57 -28.67 1.59 4.32
C PRO A 57 -27.57 1.69 3.23
N VAL A 58 -26.36 1.34 3.60
CA VAL A 58 -25.17 1.36 2.75
C VAL A 58 -24.33 0.13 3.01
N PHE A 59 -23.55 -0.27 2.01
CA PHE A 59 -22.47 -1.22 2.17
C PHE A 59 -21.17 -0.66 1.62
N SER A 60 -20.05 -1.14 2.16
CA SER A 60 -18.72 -0.95 1.64
C SER A 60 -18.13 -2.29 1.25
N TYR A 61 -17.19 -2.29 0.33
CA TYR A 61 -16.47 -3.50 -0.02
C TYR A 61 -14.97 -3.22 -0.19
N ALA A 62 -14.21 -4.29 -0.12
CA ALA A 62 -12.82 -4.33 -0.54
C ALA A 62 -12.59 -5.59 -1.38
N THR A 63 -12.06 -5.39 -2.58
CA THR A 63 -11.48 -6.46 -3.40
C THR A 63 -9.97 -6.41 -3.22
N PHE A 64 -9.39 -7.50 -2.76
CA PHE A 64 -7.97 -7.64 -2.52
C PHE A 64 -7.41 -8.67 -3.50
N VAL A 65 -6.49 -8.25 -4.36
CA VAL A 65 -5.76 -9.11 -5.28
C VAL A 65 -4.35 -9.30 -4.72
N ASP A 66 -3.95 -10.54 -4.45
CA ASP A 66 -2.62 -10.89 -3.89
C ASP A 66 -1.54 -10.77 -4.95
N ALA A 67 -1.43 -9.59 -5.54
CA ALA A 67 -0.43 -9.21 -6.54
C ALA A 67 -0.18 -7.70 -6.47
N GLY A 68 1.08 -7.32 -6.39
CA GLY A 68 1.54 -5.93 -6.33
C GLY A 68 2.84 -5.75 -7.11
N ASP A 69 3.51 -4.63 -6.87
CA ASP A 69 4.74 -4.27 -7.60
C ASP A 69 5.86 -5.31 -7.47
N VAL A 70 5.89 -6.06 -6.35
CA VAL A 70 6.86 -7.13 -6.12
C VAL A 70 6.72 -8.28 -7.13
N ASP A 71 5.54 -8.44 -7.71
CA ASP A 71 5.20 -9.49 -8.66
C ASP A 71 5.50 -9.09 -10.12
N ASP A 72 5.92 -7.86 -10.37
CA ASP A 72 6.31 -7.40 -11.69
C ASP A 72 7.47 -8.23 -12.26
N PRO A 73 7.39 -8.67 -13.52
CA PRO A 73 8.48 -9.36 -14.17
C PRO A 73 9.74 -8.49 -14.27
N SER A 74 10.89 -9.10 -14.43
CA SER A 74 12.13 -8.37 -14.70
C SER A 74 12.06 -7.66 -16.05
N GLY A 75 12.30 -6.35 -16.07
CA GLY A 75 12.21 -5.51 -17.27
C GLY A 75 10.82 -4.90 -17.50
N GLU A 76 9.85 -5.16 -16.61
CA GLU A 76 8.47 -4.70 -16.73
C GLU A 76 7.98 -4.06 -15.41
N SER A 77 8.86 -3.37 -14.68
CA SER A 77 8.49 -2.72 -13.41
C SER A 77 7.42 -1.63 -13.64
N GLY A 78 6.45 -1.55 -12.73
CA GLY A 78 5.28 -0.68 -12.82
C GLY A 78 4.08 -1.32 -13.53
N LEU A 79 4.15 -2.62 -13.85
CA LEU A 79 3.09 -3.34 -14.57
C LEU A 79 1.84 -3.54 -13.70
N ALA A 80 2.02 -3.90 -12.42
CA ALA A 80 0.91 -4.02 -11.47
C ALA A 80 0.16 -2.69 -11.30
N HIS A 81 0.90 -1.59 -11.16
CA HIS A 81 0.34 -0.24 -11.06
C HIS A 81 -0.34 0.20 -12.36
N MET A 82 0.26 -0.09 -13.52
CA MET A 82 -0.37 0.15 -14.82
C MET A 82 -1.70 -0.58 -14.94
N PHE A 83 -1.79 -1.82 -14.46
CA PHE A 83 -3.04 -2.58 -14.53
C PHE A 83 -4.11 -1.99 -13.61
N GLU A 84 -3.77 -1.42 -12.46
CA GLU A 84 -4.72 -0.69 -11.62
C GLU A 84 -5.43 0.41 -12.40
N HIS A 85 -4.68 1.23 -13.17
CA HIS A 85 -5.25 2.27 -14.03
C HIS A 85 -6.19 1.70 -15.09
N LEU A 86 -5.79 0.59 -15.72
CA LEU A 86 -6.61 -0.07 -16.74
C LEU A 86 -7.92 -0.62 -16.19
N ALA A 87 -7.95 -1.02 -14.92
CA ALA A 87 -9.13 -1.58 -14.26
C ALA A 87 -10.34 -0.61 -14.21
N PHE A 88 -10.13 0.68 -14.50
CA PHE A 88 -11.18 1.70 -14.58
C PHE A 88 -11.56 2.10 -16.02
N LYS A 89 -10.85 1.58 -17.03
CA LYS A 89 -11.11 1.91 -18.43
C LYS A 89 -12.29 1.16 -19.05
N GLY A 90 -12.89 0.28 -18.25
CA GLY A 90 -14.08 -0.46 -18.64
C GLY A 90 -13.80 -1.86 -19.21
N THR A 91 -14.82 -2.42 -19.81
CA THR A 91 -14.88 -3.81 -20.24
C THR A 91 -15.37 -3.91 -21.70
N SER A 92 -15.63 -5.11 -22.19
CA SER A 92 -16.29 -5.28 -23.49
C SER A 92 -17.73 -4.71 -23.54
N GLN A 93 -18.32 -4.38 -22.38
CA GLN A 93 -19.70 -3.87 -22.27
C GLN A 93 -19.78 -2.42 -21.76
N ILE A 94 -18.74 -1.92 -21.13
CA ILE A 94 -18.67 -0.57 -20.53
C ILE A 94 -17.45 0.15 -21.08
N GLY A 95 -17.59 1.44 -21.40
CA GLY A 95 -16.50 2.26 -21.90
C GLY A 95 -16.35 2.23 -23.41
N THR A 96 -17.27 1.58 -24.13
CA THR A 96 -17.25 1.47 -25.59
C THR A 96 -18.63 1.65 -26.20
N THR A 97 -18.66 2.20 -27.41
CA THR A 97 -19.88 2.26 -28.25
C THR A 97 -20.04 1.00 -29.10
N ASP A 98 -18.95 0.32 -29.48
CA ASP A 98 -18.93 -0.92 -30.26
C ASP A 98 -17.61 -1.66 -30.05
N TYR A 99 -17.61 -2.62 -29.12
CA TYR A 99 -16.40 -3.38 -28.78
C TYR A 99 -15.90 -4.27 -29.94
N ALA A 100 -16.78 -4.79 -30.77
CA ALA A 100 -16.39 -5.65 -31.89
C ALA A 100 -15.51 -4.89 -32.89
N ALA A 101 -15.89 -3.65 -33.20
CA ALA A 101 -15.11 -2.73 -34.03
C ALA A 101 -13.87 -2.19 -33.31
N GLU A 102 -14.00 -1.83 -32.02
CA GLU A 102 -12.90 -1.32 -31.19
C GLU A 102 -11.73 -2.32 -31.08
N LYS A 103 -12.02 -3.60 -30.89
CA LYS A 103 -11.01 -4.64 -30.70
C LYS A 103 -9.96 -4.68 -31.81
N SER A 104 -10.34 -4.49 -33.07
CA SER A 104 -9.40 -4.46 -34.18
C SER A 104 -8.52 -3.21 -34.14
N THR A 105 -9.09 -2.05 -33.77
CA THR A 105 -8.33 -0.79 -33.69
C THR A 105 -7.34 -0.79 -32.53
N LEU A 106 -7.66 -1.42 -31.39
CA LEU A 106 -6.71 -1.59 -30.28
C LEU A 106 -5.48 -2.42 -30.70
N ALA A 107 -5.67 -3.48 -31.49
CA ALA A 107 -4.55 -4.25 -32.04
C ALA A 107 -3.70 -3.43 -33.03
N GLU A 108 -4.32 -2.55 -33.83
CA GLU A 108 -3.61 -1.64 -34.73
C GLU A 108 -2.76 -0.62 -33.94
N VAL A 109 -3.28 -0.10 -32.81
CA VAL A 109 -2.53 0.82 -31.93
C VAL A 109 -1.29 0.13 -31.38
N GLU A 110 -1.42 -1.10 -30.87
CA GLU A 110 -0.29 -1.87 -30.34
C GLU A 110 0.75 -2.18 -31.43
N ALA A 111 0.32 -2.57 -32.61
CA ALA A 111 1.23 -2.81 -33.75
C ALA A 111 2.00 -1.53 -34.15
N ALA A 112 1.34 -0.38 -34.15
CA ALA A 112 1.96 0.91 -34.45
C ALA A 112 2.95 1.36 -33.38
N ASP A 113 2.63 1.18 -32.08
CA ASP A 113 3.55 1.44 -30.97
C ASP A 113 4.78 0.54 -31.04
N ASN A 114 4.59 -0.75 -31.25
CA ASN A 114 5.68 -1.71 -31.38
C ASN A 114 6.65 -1.33 -32.52
N ALA A 115 6.12 -0.88 -33.66
CA ALA A 115 6.95 -0.43 -34.78
C ALA A 115 7.73 0.86 -34.44
N LEU A 116 7.10 1.81 -33.76
CA LEU A 116 7.72 3.05 -33.31
C LEU A 116 8.83 2.78 -32.29
N GLU A 117 8.56 1.97 -31.28
CA GLU A 117 9.52 1.63 -30.22
C GLU A 117 10.70 0.79 -30.79
N ALA A 118 10.45 -0.09 -31.75
CA ALA A 118 11.52 -0.82 -32.46
C ALA A 118 12.47 0.12 -33.21
N GLU A 119 11.94 1.18 -33.86
CA GLU A 119 12.79 2.17 -34.54
C GLU A 119 13.56 3.05 -33.56
N LYS A 120 12.94 3.49 -32.45
CA LYS A 120 13.63 4.24 -31.38
C LYS A 120 14.83 3.45 -30.81
N ARG A 121 14.71 2.13 -30.70
CA ARG A 121 15.73 1.21 -30.16
C ARG A 121 16.65 0.63 -31.23
N ASN A 122 16.61 1.12 -32.46
CA ASN A 122 17.42 0.61 -33.53
C ASN A 122 18.94 0.74 -33.21
N PRO A 123 19.69 -0.37 -33.05
CA PRO A 123 21.10 -0.32 -32.65
C PRO A 123 22.01 0.32 -33.70
N LYS A 124 21.53 0.51 -34.93
CA LYS A 124 22.25 1.22 -36.00
C LYS A 124 21.97 2.73 -36.01
N GLY A 125 21.22 3.22 -35.01
CA GLY A 125 20.71 4.57 -34.93
C GLY A 125 19.32 4.69 -35.56
N SER A 126 18.44 5.46 -34.93
CA SER A 126 17.10 5.72 -35.44
C SER A 126 17.14 6.66 -36.64
N ASN A 127 16.27 6.39 -37.62
CA ASN A 127 16.09 7.29 -38.77
C ASN A 127 15.02 8.36 -38.43
N PRO A 128 15.37 9.68 -38.42
CA PRO A 128 14.44 10.74 -38.03
C PRO A 128 13.18 10.81 -38.88
N GLU A 129 13.28 10.62 -40.22
CA GLU A 129 12.13 10.64 -41.12
C GLU A 129 11.21 9.45 -40.84
N LYS A 130 11.77 8.26 -40.66
CA LYS A 130 11.01 7.06 -40.31
C LYS A 130 10.35 7.16 -38.94
N LEU A 131 11.02 7.75 -37.94
CA LEU A 131 10.40 8.02 -36.64
C LEU A 131 9.17 8.91 -36.79
N LYS A 132 9.28 10.01 -37.53
CA LYS A 132 8.17 10.92 -37.79
C LYS A 132 6.99 10.23 -38.50
N GLU A 133 7.29 9.34 -39.44
CA GLU A 133 6.27 8.53 -40.12
C GLU A 133 5.55 7.59 -39.15
N LEU A 134 6.32 6.88 -38.30
CA LEU A 134 5.79 5.93 -37.32
C LEU A 134 5.01 6.63 -36.19
N GLU A 135 5.46 7.79 -35.72
CA GLU A 135 4.70 8.65 -34.80
C GLU A 135 3.36 9.09 -35.36
N ALA A 136 3.34 9.49 -36.64
CA ALA A 136 2.10 9.85 -37.34
C ALA A 136 1.17 8.63 -37.49
N ALA A 137 1.71 7.45 -37.79
CA ALA A 137 0.94 6.21 -37.86
C ALA A 137 0.34 5.81 -36.54
N PHE A 138 1.13 5.89 -35.44
CA PHE A 138 0.67 5.63 -34.10
C PHE A 138 -0.44 6.60 -33.67
N THR A 139 -0.25 7.91 -33.86
CA THR A 139 -1.28 8.92 -33.57
C THR A 139 -2.57 8.65 -34.32
N LYS A 140 -2.48 8.26 -35.60
CA LYS A 140 -3.64 7.92 -36.43
C LYS A 140 -4.37 6.70 -35.92
N ALA A 141 -3.64 5.65 -35.49
CA ALA A 141 -4.22 4.44 -34.91
C ALA A 141 -4.95 4.75 -33.61
N GLN A 142 -4.32 5.53 -32.70
CA GLN A 142 -4.98 5.98 -31.46
C GLN A 142 -6.29 6.74 -31.75
N ALA A 143 -6.27 7.70 -32.67
CA ALA A 143 -7.47 8.46 -33.05
C ALA A 143 -8.57 7.57 -33.68
N ALA A 144 -8.21 6.45 -34.30
CA ALA A 144 -9.18 5.47 -34.78
C ALA A 144 -9.83 4.66 -33.65
N ALA A 145 -9.06 4.27 -32.66
CA ALA A 145 -9.56 3.56 -31.48
C ALA A 145 -10.43 4.46 -30.58
N GLU A 146 -10.03 5.73 -30.39
CA GLU A 146 -10.77 6.70 -29.56
C GLU A 146 -12.21 6.95 -30.04
N LYS A 147 -12.54 6.69 -31.30
CA LYS A 147 -13.92 6.83 -31.82
C LYS A 147 -14.93 5.92 -31.12
N TYR A 148 -14.49 4.83 -30.55
CA TYR A 148 -15.34 3.87 -29.86
C TYR A 148 -15.38 4.11 -28.35
N VAL A 149 -14.48 4.92 -27.80
CA VAL A 149 -14.33 5.13 -26.36
C VAL A 149 -15.49 5.98 -25.82
N VAL A 150 -16.11 5.52 -24.73
CA VAL A 150 -16.97 6.31 -23.86
C VAL A 150 -16.16 6.63 -22.60
N PRO A 151 -15.57 7.82 -22.51
CA PRO A 151 -14.64 8.15 -21.42
C PRO A 151 -15.30 8.01 -20.05
N ASN A 152 -14.57 7.48 -19.08
CA ASN A 152 -14.94 7.40 -17.67
C ASN A 152 -16.28 6.67 -17.38
N GLN A 153 -16.86 5.96 -18.36
CA GLN A 153 -18.19 5.36 -18.23
C GLN A 153 -18.29 4.43 -17.01
N PHE A 154 -17.23 3.71 -16.64
CA PHE A 154 -17.22 2.83 -15.49
C PHE A 154 -17.44 3.60 -14.19
N THR A 155 -16.65 4.63 -13.94
CA THR A 155 -16.74 5.48 -12.74
C THR A 155 -18.04 6.30 -12.74
N ASP A 156 -18.43 6.85 -13.90
CA ASP A 156 -19.68 7.61 -14.05
C ASP A 156 -20.91 6.78 -13.69
N VAL A 157 -20.95 5.51 -14.11
CA VAL A 157 -22.07 4.60 -13.77
C VAL A 157 -22.09 4.34 -12.27
N ALA A 158 -20.94 4.09 -11.64
CA ALA A 158 -20.86 3.87 -10.20
C ALA A 158 -21.30 5.12 -9.42
N GLU A 159 -20.74 6.30 -9.73
CA GLU A 159 -21.00 7.56 -9.01
C GLU A 159 -22.44 8.04 -9.16
N ARG A 160 -23.02 7.97 -10.37
CA ARG A 160 -24.46 8.30 -10.60
C ARG A 160 -25.41 7.38 -9.85
N ASN A 161 -24.96 6.20 -9.44
CA ASN A 161 -25.70 5.26 -8.63
C ASN A 161 -25.32 5.30 -7.14
N GLY A 162 -24.59 6.34 -6.71
CA GLY A 162 -24.32 6.61 -5.31
C GLY A 162 -23.00 6.00 -4.79
N ALA A 163 -22.08 5.60 -5.66
CA ALA A 163 -20.75 5.21 -5.23
C ALA A 163 -20.05 6.40 -4.55
N HIS A 164 -19.45 6.13 -3.40
CA HIS A 164 -18.74 7.12 -2.60
C HIS A 164 -17.37 6.58 -2.17
N ASN A 165 -16.36 7.45 -2.12
CA ASN A 165 -14.96 7.09 -1.84
C ASN A 165 -14.41 6.02 -2.81
N LEU A 166 -14.81 6.09 -4.09
CA LEU A 166 -14.31 5.19 -5.11
C LEU A 166 -12.80 5.41 -5.27
N ASN A 167 -12.03 4.36 -5.03
CA ASN A 167 -10.59 4.39 -5.13
C ASN A 167 -10.00 3.00 -5.34
N ALA A 168 -8.71 2.97 -5.66
CA ALA A 168 -7.86 1.79 -5.70
C ALA A 168 -6.46 2.15 -5.24
N GLY A 169 -5.63 1.15 -5.05
CA GLY A 169 -4.22 1.35 -4.73
C GLY A 169 -3.42 0.09 -4.97
N THR A 170 -2.28 0.26 -5.61
CA THR A 170 -1.28 -0.79 -5.76
C THR A 170 -0.12 -0.49 -4.83
N GLY A 171 0.16 -1.43 -3.93
CA GLY A 171 1.35 -1.44 -3.10
C GLY A 171 2.30 -2.54 -3.54
N GLN A 172 3.37 -2.72 -2.78
CA GLN A 172 4.35 -3.76 -3.08
C GLN A 172 3.73 -5.17 -3.12
N ASP A 173 2.79 -5.46 -2.21
CA ASP A 173 2.33 -6.82 -1.96
C ASP A 173 0.94 -7.14 -2.55
N ALA A 174 0.16 -6.12 -2.90
CA ALA A 174 -1.23 -6.31 -3.32
C ALA A 174 -1.79 -5.10 -4.07
N THR A 175 -2.84 -5.36 -4.85
CA THR A 175 -3.71 -4.34 -5.44
C THR A 175 -5.09 -4.42 -4.79
N THR A 176 -5.63 -3.28 -4.37
CA THR A 176 -6.93 -3.19 -3.70
C THR A 176 -7.87 -2.24 -4.43
N PHE A 177 -9.16 -2.61 -4.49
CA PHE A 177 -10.22 -1.78 -5.04
C PHE A 177 -11.33 -1.67 -4.00
N TYR A 178 -11.85 -0.47 -3.77
CA TYR A 178 -12.85 -0.24 -2.73
C TYR A 178 -13.69 1.01 -2.98
N TRP A 179 -14.95 0.95 -2.60
CA TRP A 179 -15.87 2.08 -2.42
C TRP A 179 -17.09 1.67 -1.62
N SER A 180 -17.96 2.63 -1.32
CA SER A 180 -19.24 2.39 -0.64
C SER A 180 -20.41 2.70 -1.58
N MET A 181 -21.53 1.98 -1.44
CA MET A 181 -22.75 2.19 -2.22
C MET A 181 -24.01 2.03 -1.36
N PRO A 182 -25.16 2.61 -1.78
CA PRO A 182 -26.46 2.29 -1.19
C PRO A 182 -26.77 0.78 -1.33
N GLU A 183 -27.43 0.19 -0.31
CA GLU A 183 -27.75 -1.24 -0.25
C GLU A 183 -28.48 -1.75 -1.49
N ASN A 184 -29.42 -0.95 -2.02
CA ASN A 184 -30.23 -1.28 -3.20
C ASN A 184 -29.43 -1.26 -4.52
N ARG A 185 -28.14 -1.02 -4.50
CA ARG A 185 -27.22 -1.04 -5.64
C ARG A 185 -26.26 -2.23 -5.63
N LEU A 186 -26.44 -3.19 -4.73
CA LEU A 186 -25.59 -4.36 -4.58
C LEU A 186 -25.41 -5.14 -5.90
N GLU A 187 -26.48 -5.40 -6.63
CA GLU A 187 -26.39 -6.16 -7.90
C GLU A 187 -25.65 -5.38 -8.99
N LEU A 188 -25.85 -4.05 -9.07
CA LEU A 188 -25.09 -3.19 -9.98
C LEU A 188 -23.59 -3.22 -9.64
N TRP A 189 -23.27 -3.07 -8.37
CA TRP A 189 -21.87 -3.17 -7.92
C TRP A 189 -21.28 -4.54 -8.26
N ALA A 190 -21.96 -5.63 -7.95
CA ALA A 190 -21.49 -6.98 -8.23
C ALA A 190 -21.22 -7.19 -9.73
N TRP A 191 -22.05 -6.62 -10.60
CA TRP A 191 -21.84 -6.63 -12.04
C TRP A 191 -20.62 -5.81 -12.46
N LEU A 192 -20.48 -4.57 -11.98
CA LEU A 192 -19.33 -3.70 -12.29
C LEU A 192 -18.03 -4.35 -11.84
N GLU A 193 -17.95 -4.76 -10.58
CA GLU A 193 -16.74 -5.30 -9.97
C GLU A 193 -16.32 -6.62 -10.61
N SER A 194 -17.27 -7.55 -10.80
CA SER A 194 -16.96 -8.83 -11.45
C SER A 194 -16.55 -8.66 -12.92
N SER A 195 -17.16 -7.70 -13.63
CA SER A 195 -16.81 -7.41 -15.02
C SER A 195 -15.38 -6.84 -15.12
N ARG A 196 -15.02 -5.91 -14.23
CA ARG A 196 -13.65 -5.39 -14.14
C ARG A 196 -12.61 -6.49 -13.90
N LEU A 197 -12.92 -7.45 -13.01
CA LEU A 197 -12.00 -8.55 -12.70
C LEU A 197 -11.90 -9.58 -13.83
N ALA A 198 -12.96 -9.77 -14.60
CA ALA A 198 -13.05 -10.85 -15.59
C ALA A 198 -12.83 -10.42 -17.04
N ASP A 199 -13.15 -9.17 -17.38
CA ASP A 199 -13.32 -8.71 -18.77
C ASP A 199 -12.71 -7.31 -19.01
N THR A 200 -11.63 -6.99 -18.29
CA THR A 200 -10.91 -5.72 -18.51
C THR A 200 -10.42 -5.61 -19.96
N VAL A 201 -10.63 -4.46 -20.58
CA VAL A 201 -10.14 -4.12 -21.90
C VAL A 201 -9.05 -3.06 -21.76
N PRO A 202 -7.84 -3.24 -22.37
CA PRO A 202 -6.73 -2.28 -22.28
C PRO A 202 -6.99 -1.04 -23.13
N ARG A 203 -8.14 -0.41 -22.90
CA ARG A 203 -8.60 0.80 -23.59
C ARG A 203 -7.77 1.99 -23.13
N GLU A 204 -7.40 2.85 -24.06
CA GLU A 204 -6.54 4.01 -23.80
C GLU A 204 -5.18 3.65 -23.16
N PHE A 205 -4.69 2.41 -23.29
CA PHE A 205 -3.48 1.91 -22.63
C PHE A 205 -2.29 2.86 -22.76
N TYR A 206 -1.97 3.28 -23.99
CA TYR A 206 -0.78 4.12 -24.26
C TYR A 206 -0.92 5.55 -23.75
N LYS A 207 -2.14 6.02 -23.56
CA LYS A 207 -2.43 7.27 -22.87
C LYS A 207 -2.20 7.12 -21.36
N GLU A 208 -2.69 6.02 -20.78
CA GLU A 208 -2.45 5.71 -19.36
C GLU A 208 -0.96 5.47 -19.09
N ARG A 209 -0.23 4.84 -19.99
CA ARG A 209 1.23 4.71 -19.90
C ARG A 209 1.91 6.07 -19.72
N SER A 210 1.45 7.09 -20.44
CA SER A 210 1.94 8.46 -20.29
C SER A 210 1.52 9.08 -18.94
N VAL A 211 0.30 8.78 -18.44
CA VAL A 211 -0.17 9.22 -17.12
C VAL A 211 0.69 8.62 -16.02
N VAL A 212 0.99 7.32 -16.05
CA VAL A 212 1.85 6.64 -15.09
C VAL A 212 3.28 7.21 -15.10
N LEU A 213 3.83 7.53 -16.29
CA LEU A 213 5.12 8.21 -16.38
C LEU A 213 5.11 9.60 -15.75
N GLU A 214 4.04 10.36 -15.92
CA GLU A 214 3.89 11.67 -15.28
C GLU A 214 3.70 11.54 -13.76
N GLU A 215 2.96 10.54 -13.30
CA GLU A 215 2.83 10.24 -11.87
C GLU A 215 4.18 9.87 -11.26
N ARG A 216 4.98 9.03 -11.93
CA ARG A 216 6.34 8.75 -11.51
C ARG A 216 7.16 10.04 -11.40
N ARG A 217 7.06 10.90 -12.41
CA ARG A 217 7.77 12.19 -12.40
C ARG A 217 7.42 13.01 -11.16
N MET A 218 6.14 13.06 -10.79
CA MET A 218 5.66 13.80 -9.61
C MET A 218 6.04 13.11 -8.29
N ARG A 219 5.88 11.79 -8.21
CA ARG A 219 6.09 11.05 -6.96
C ARG A 219 7.58 10.80 -6.64
N THR A 220 8.41 10.63 -7.67
CA THR A 220 9.80 10.23 -7.52
C THR A 220 10.76 11.24 -8.14
N ASP A 221 10.70 11.48 -9.47
CA ASP A 221 11.77 12.19 -10.16
C ASP A 221 11.88 13.66 -9.73
N SER A 222 10.75 14.32 -9.47
CA SER A 222 10.69 15.71 -8.97
C SER A 222 10.55 15.80 -7.44
N ASN A 223 10.48 14.68 -6.74
CA ASN A 223 10.30 14.63 -5.28
C ASN A 223 11.57 14.11 -4.60
N PRO A 224 12.32 14.94 -3.85
CA PRO A 224 13.52 14.52 -3.17
C PRO A 224 13.33 13.34 -2.22
N ILE A 225 12.22 13.34 -1.47
CA ILE A 225 11.86 12.25 -0.54
C ILE A 225 11.60 10.96 -1.33
N GLY A 226 10.84 11.03 -2.42
CA GLY A 226 10.57 9.88 -3.27
C GLY A 226 11.84 9.26 -3.84
N ARG A 227 12.78 10.10 -4.34
CA ARG A 227 14.10 9.64 -4.79
C ARG A 227 14.90 8.99 -3.66
N LEU A 228 14.87 9.58 -2.46
CA LEU A 228 15.60 9.05 -1.31
C LEU A 228 15.11 7.67 -0.90
N PHE A 229 13.79 7.45 -0.82
CA PHE A 229 13.21 6.15 -0.53
C PHE A 229 13.50 5.11 -1.62
N GLU A 230 13.45 5.50 -2.90
CA GLU A 230 13.80 4.61 -4.02
C GLU A 230 15.27 4.18 -3.93
N GLN A 231 16.20 5.12 -3.68
CA GLN A 231 17.62 4.82 -3.54
C GLN A 231 17.93 4.00 -2.28
N LEU A 232 17.21 4.25 -1.18
CA LEU A 232 17.32 3.45 0.03
C LEU A 232 16.94 1.99 -0.23
N ALA A 233 15.79 1.75 -0.86
CA ALA A 233 15.33 0.40 -1.21
C ALA A 233 16.30 -0.29 -2.16
N ALA A 234 16.72 0.36 -3.24
CA ALA A 234 17.67 -0.17 -4.21
C ALA A 234 19.05 -0.48 -3.62
N THR A 235 19.47 0.26 -2.57
CA THR A 235 20.73 0.03 -1.85
C THR A 235 20.59 -1.11 -0.84
N ALA A 236 19.47 -1.18 -0.13
CA ALA A 236 19.21 -2.19 0.87
C ALA A 236 19.10 -3.59 0.25
N TYR A 237 18.30 -3.73 -0.80
CA TYR A 237 18.06 -5.01 -1.48
C TYR A 237 18.98 -5.21 -2.68
N VAL A 238 19.63 -6.35 -2.75
CA VAL A 238 20.51 -6.73 -3.87
C VAL A 238 19.90 -7.82 -4.75
N ALA A 239 18.93 -8.58 -4.23
CA ALA A 239 18.33 -9.70 -4.93
C ALA A 239 16.80 -9.62 -4.96
N HIS A 240 16.16 -9.23 -3.86
CA HIS A 240 14.71 -9.25 -3.75
C HIS A 240 14.06 -8.07 -4.49
N ASN A 241 12.87 -8.31 -5.08
CA ASN A 241 12.14 -7.32 -5.86
C ASN A 241 11.71 -6.07 -5.06
N TYR A 242 11.70 -6.11 -3.74
CA TYR A 242 11.51 -4.92 -2.90
C TYR A 242 12.54 -3.80 -3.12
N GLY A 243 13.66 -4.09 -3.77
CA GLY A 243 14.61 -3.07 -4.21
C GLY A 243 14.21 -2.32 -5.48
N ARG A 244 13.08 -2.66 -6.10
CA ARG A 244 12.60 -2.02 -7.34
C ARG A 244 11.63 -0.89 -7.04
N SER A 245 11.51 0.03 -7.99
CA SER A 245 10.52 1.11 -7.94
C SER A 245 9.12 0.57 -8.15
N GLY A 246 8.18 0.87 -7.25
CA GLY A 246 6.78 0.45 -7.39
C GLY A 246 6.05 1.14 -8.55
N VAL A 247 6.37 2.40 -8.83
CA VAL A 247 5.81 3.11 -10.01
C VAL A 247 6.49 2.66 -11.31
N GLY A 248 7.54 1.85 -11.21
CA GLY A 248 8.34 1.36 -12.32
C GLY A 248 9.46 2.32 -12.75
N TRP A 249 10.47 1.79 -13.45
CA TRP A 249 11.52 2.58 -14.07
C TRP A 249 11.02 3.23 -15.36
N PRO A 250 11.32 4.51 -15.66
CA PRO A 250 10.82 5.17 -16.87
C PRO A 250 11.13 4.41 -18.16
N SER A 251 12.33 3.80 -18.23
CA SER A 251 12.75 3.00 -19.38
C SER A 251 11.94 1.71 -19.55
N GLU A 252 11.44 1.12 -18.47
CA GLU A 252 10.61 -0.07 -18.50
C GLU A 252 9.14 0.30 -18.75
N VAL A 253 8.58 1.23 -17.96
CA VAL A 253 7.19 1.69 -18.13
C VAL A 253 6.93 2.18 -19.55
N SER A 254 7.88 2.92 -20.17
CA SER A 254 7.72 3.41 -21.54
C SER A 254 7.64 2.29 -22.60
N GLN A 255 8.03 1.06 -22.24
CA GLN A 255 8.07 -0.07 -23.15
C GLN A 255 6.97 -1.11 -22.88
N ILE A 256 6.29 -1.03 -21.73
CA ILE A 256 5.17 -1.94 -21.42
C ILE A 256 4.12 -1.83 -22.53
N THR A 257 3.66 -2.99 -23.01
CA THR A 257 2.61 -3.11 -24.02
C THR A 257 1.27 -3.49 -23.41
N ALA A 258 0.19 -3.25 -24.16
CA ALA A 258 -1.15 -3.68 -23.74
C ALA A 258 -1.23 -5.21 -23.58
N SER A 259 -0.55 -5.97 -24.43
CA SER A 259 -0.48 -7.43 -24.36
C SER A 259 0.21 -7.92 -23.08
N GLU A 260 1.31 -7.29 -22.64
CA GLU A 260 2.01 -7.61 -21.38
C GLU A 260 1.12 -7.32 -20.16
N ALA A 261 0.42 -6.18 -20.15
CA ALA A 261 -0.53 -5.86 -19.09
C ALA A 261 -1.68 -6.88 -19.01
N MET A 262 -2.18 -7.34 -20.15
CA MET A 262 -3.21 -8.39 -20.17
C MET A 262 -2.66 -9.77 -19.81
N ALA A 263 -1.38 -10.05 -20.05
CA ALA A 263 -0.72 -11.27 -19.58
C ALA A 263 -0.57 -11.27 -18.05
N PHE A 264 -0.22 -10.11 -17.45
CA PHE A 264 -0.20 -9.92 -16.00
C PHE A 264 -1.59 -10.14 -15.39
N HIS A 265 -2.63 -9.52 -15.96
CA HIS A 265 -4.00 -9.75 -15.54
C HIS A 265 -4.38 -11.23 -15.57
N LYS A 266 -4.14 -11.90 -16.69
CA LYS A 266 -4.45 -13.32 -16.86
C LYS A 266 -3.75 -14.21 -15.83
N LYS A 267 -2.54 -13.84 -15.38
CA LYS A 267 -1.76 -14.58 -14.39
C LYS A 267 -2.25 -14.35 -12.97
N TYR A 268 -2.54 -13.12 -12.60
CA TYR A 268 -2.77 -12.74 -11.21
C TYR A 268 -4.24 -12.50 -10.85
N TYR A 269 -5.10 -12.14 -11.82
CA TYR A 269 -6.52 -11.89 -11.58
C TYR A 269 -7.36 -13.15 -11.78
N VAL A 270 -6.98 -14.19 -11.07
CA VAL A 270 -7.70 -15.48 -11.00
C VAL A 270 -8.38 -15.62 -9.64
N GLY A 271 -9.52 -16.31 -9.60
CA GLY A 271 -10.34 -16.40 -8.39
C GLY A 271 -9.57 -16.85 -7.15
N SER A 272 -8.67 -17.82 -7.26
CA SER A 272 -7.83 -18.31 -6.14
C SER A 272 -6.86 -17.26 -5.57
N ASN A 273 -6.68 -16.13 -6.24
CA ASN A 273 -5.81 -15.03 -5.85
C ASN A 273 -6.56 -13.78 -5.41
N ILE A 274 -7.90 -13.88 -5.28
CA ILE A 274 -8.78 -12.74 -5.00
C ILE A 274 -9.63 -13.02 -3.77
N VAL A 275 -9.66 -12.05 -2.86
CA VAL A 275 -10.58 -12.01 -1.72
C VAL A 275 -11.46 -10.78 -1.84
N ILE A 276 -12.76 -10.96 -1.63
CA ILE A 276 -13.74 -9.86 -1.60
C ILE A 276 -14.41 -9.86 -0.24
N ALA A 277 -14.39 -8.75 0.45
CA ALA A 277 -15.15 -8.52 1.67
C ALA A 277 -16.23 -7.47 1.43
N VAL A 278 -17.46 -7.77 1.83
CA VAL A 278 -18.62 -6.88 1.77
C VAL A 278 -19.15 -6.66 3.17
N VAL A 279 -19.26 -5.42 3.59
CA VAL A 279 -19.65 -5.04 4.96
C VAL A 279 -20.73 -3.96 4.91
N GLY A 280 -21.83 -4.16 5.60
CA GLY A 280 -22.89 -3.16 5.67
C GLY A 280 -24.28 -3.73 5.75
N ASP A 281 -25.27 -2.97 5.31
CA ASP A 281 -26.69 -3.41 5.28
C ASP A 281 -26.92 -4.40 4.14
N VAL A 282 -26.41 -5.59 4.37
CA VAL A 282 -26.49 -6.75 3.47
C VAL A 282 -26.82 -7.98 4.30
N LYS A 283 -27.72 -8.81 3.82
CA LYS A 283 -28.04 -10.09 4.43
C LYS A 283 -27.32 -11.20 3.68
N ALA A 284 -26.46 -11.94 4.34
CA ALA A 284 -25.63 -12.97 3.70
C ALA A 284 -26.45 -13.98 2.88
N ALA A 285 -27.60 -14.41 3.38
CA ALA A 285 -28.47 -15.35 2.69
C ALA A 285 -29.05 -14.82 1.36
N GLU A 286 -29.31 -13.50 1.27
CA GLU A 286 -29.85 -12.84 0.06
C GLU A 286 -28.70 -12.38 -0.86
N THR A 287 -27.57 -11.92 -0.28
CA THR A 287 -26.42 -11.35 -0.98
C THR A 287 -25.55 -12.43 -1.66
N MET A 288 -25.28 -13.54 -0.96
CA MET A 288 -24.38 -14.57 -1.46
C MET A 288 -24.79 -15.13 -2.84
N PRO A 289 -26.06 -15.45 -3.12
CA PRO A 289 -26.46 -15.91 -4.45
C PRO A 289 -26.22 -14.89 -5.57
N ILE A 290 -26.34 -13.59 -5.26
CA ILE A 290 -26.04 -12.51 -6.20
C ILE A 290 -24.54 -12.49 -6.50
N LEU A 291 -23.71 -12.54 -5.46
CA LEU A 291 -22.25 -12.55 -5.62
C LEU A 291 -21.77 -13.79 -6.39
N GLU A 292 -22.32 -14.96 -6.10
CA GLU A 292 -22.03 -16.18 -6.84
C GLU A 292 -22.36 -16.05 -8.34
N LYS A 293 -23.52 -15.49 -8.68
CA LYS A 293 -23.97 -15.27 -10.06
C LYS A 293 -22.95 -14.45 -10.86
N TYR A 294 -22.40 -13.41 -10.26
CA TYR A 294 -21.51 -12.48 -10.94
C TYR A 294 -20.04 -12.91 -10.86
N PHE A 295 -19.53 -13.22 -9.68
CA PHE A 295 -18.12 -13.51 -9.46
C PHE A 295 -17.68 -14.92 -9.90
N SER A 296 -18.62 -15.84 -10.17
CA SER A 296 -18.29 -17.10 -10.85
C SER A 296 -17.76 -16.92 -12.28
N LYS A 297 -17.92 -15.73 -12.86
CA LYS A 297 -17.40 -15.37 -14.19
C LYS A 297 -15.91 -15.01 -14.14
N VAL A 298 -15.37 -14.67 -12.97
CA VAL A 298 -13.94 -14.42 -12.80
C VAL A 298 -13.19 -15.71 -13.13
N PRO A 299 -12.14 -15.65 -13.96
CA PRO A 299 -11.39 -16.85 -14.36
C PRO A 299 -10.91 -17.63 -13.14
N GLY A 300 -11.09 -18.95 -13.15
CA GLY A 300 -10.45 -19.86 -12.20
C GLY A 300 -9.02 -20.16 -12.64
N GLY A 301 -8.21 -20.58 -11.69
CA GLY A 301 -6.82 -20.96 -11.95
C GLY A 301 -6.09 -21.32 -10.65
N PRO A 302 -4.89 -21.91 -10.73
CA PRO A 302 -4.07 -22.09 -9.53
C PRO A 302 -3.64 -20.73 -8.99
N LYS A 303 -3.52 -20.62 -7.65
CA LYS A 303 -2.94 -19.42 -7.04
C LYS A 303 -1.52 -19.23 -7.59
N PRO A 304 -1.14 -18.02 -8.03
CA PRO A 304 0.21 -17.72 -8.44
C PRO A 304 1.23 -18.10 -7.34
N LEU A 305 2.39 -18.57 -7.76
CA LEU A 305 3.46 -18.91 -6.82
C LEU A 305 4.06 -17.64 -6.24
N GLU A 306 4.30 -17.64 -4.94
CA GLU A 306 5.06 -16.58 -4.26
C GLU A 306 6.51 -16.55 -4.80
N LEU A 307 7.15 -15.40 -4.69
CA LEU A 307 8.57 -15.26 -5.07
C LEU A 307 9.43 -16.16 -4.19
N THR A 308 10.34 -16.86 -4.84
CA THR A 308 11.32 -17.73 -4.17
C THR A 308 12.65 -17.04 -3.89
N THR A 309 12.83 -15.83 -4.39
CA THR A 309 14.04 -15.03 -4.16
C THR A 309 14.13 -14.64 -2.70
N VAL A 310 15.22 -15.00 -2.06
CA VAL A 310 15.55 -14.63 -0.69
C VAL A 310 16.66 -13.59 -0.71
N GLU A 311 16.41 -12.45 -0.05
CA GLU A 311 17.46 -11.44 0.12
C GLU A 311 18.62 -12.01 0.94
N PRO A 312 19.86 -11.97 0.44
CA PRO A 312 21.00 -12.47 1.18
C PRO A 312 21.26 -11.64 2.43
N LYS A 313 21.80 -12.30 3.47
CA LYS A 313 22.17 -11.60 4.71
C LYS A 313 23.18 -10.49 4.41
N GLN A 314 22.90 -9.31 4.92
CA GLN A 314 23.83 -8.19 4.88
C GLN A 314 24.98 -8.39 5.87
N PHE A 315 26.22 -8.16 5.45
CA PHE A 315 27.43 -8.36 6.28
C PHE A 315 28.15 -7.05 6.63
N ALA A 316 27.82 -5.97 5.94
CA ALA A 316 28.44 -4.66 6.16
C ALA A 316 27.40 -3.56 6.03
N GLU A 317 27.64 -2.44 6.67
CA GLU A 317 26.85 -1.23 6.47
C GLU A 317 26.89 -0.80 5.00
N LYS A 318 25.74 -0.34 4.49
CA LYS A 318 25.60 0.26 3.17
C LYS A 318 25.16 1.71 3.33
N SER A 319 25.53 2.58 2.38
CA SER A 319 25.11 3.97 2.36
C SER A 319 24.94 4.49 0.95
N VAL A 320 24.04 5.44 0.78
CA VAL A 320 23.87 6.24 -0.45
C VAL A 320 23.66 7.70 -0.09
N VAL A 321 24.30 8.59 -0.83
CA VAL A 321 24.17 10.04 -0.68
C VAL A 321 23.62 10.62 -1.96
N ILE A 322 22.54 11.39 -1.85
CA ILE A 322 21.96 12.15 -2.95
C ILE A 322 22.33 13.61 -2.78
N HIS A 323 22.95 14.19 -3.80
CA HIS A 323 23.21 15.62 -3.85
C HIS A 323 22.04 16.33 -4.53
N ASP A 324 21.31 17.17 -3.78
CA ASP A 324 20.07 17.80 -4.26
C ASP A 324 19.93 19.21 -3.68
N PRO A 325 19.32 20.19 -4.39
CA PRO A 325 19.10 21.53 -3.83
C PRO A 325 18.03 21.60 -2.74
N SER A 326 17.37 20.48 -2.41
CA SER A 326 16.38 20.41 -1.33
C SER A 326 16.99 20.46 0.07
N GLN A 327 16.14 20.50 1.09
CA GLN A 327 16.58 20.39 2.49
C GLN A 327 17.22 19.03 2.77
N PRO A 328 18.15 18.93 3.73
CA PRO A 328 18.75 17.67 4.12
C PRO A 328 17.72 16.73 4.74
N ILE A 329 17.85 15.43 4.49
CA ILE A 329 17.01 14.37 5.05
C ILE A 329 17.88 13.15 5.29
N TYR A 330 17.84 12.62 6.48
CA TYR A 330 18.50 11.39 6.86
C TYR A 330 17.51 10.23 6.99
N LEU A 331 17.80 9.10 6.36
CA LEU A 331 17.12 7.81 6.55
C LEU A 331 18.13 6.73 6.90
N GLU A 332 17.73 5.77 7.71
CA GLU A 332 18.44 4.51 7.91
C GLU A 332 17.45 3.35 8.07
N SER A 333 17.81 2.19 7.54
CA SER A 333 16.94 1.01 7.55
C SER A 333 17.72 -0.23 7.96
N TYR A 334 16.99 -1.19 8.53
CA TYR A 334 17.50 -2.46 8.98
C TYR A 334 16.60 -3.58 8.47
N HIS A 335 17.16 -4.63 7.87
CA HIS A 335 16.38 -5.79 7.46
C HIS A 335 15.70 -6.44 8.66
N ARG A 336 14.41 -6.75 8.51
CA ARG A 336 13.59 -7.46 9.49
C ARG A 336 12.83 -8.62 8.80
N PRO A 337 12.38 -9.64 9.54
CA PRO A 337 11.48 -10.65 9.00
C PRO A 337 10.14 -10.06 8.50
N SER A 338 9.40 -10.83 7.69
CA SER A 338 8.06 -10.49 7.22
C SER A 338 7.02 -10.50 8.35
N TYR A 339 5.78 -10.06 8.05
CA TYR A 339 4.63 -10.11 8.96
C TYR A 339 4.32 -11.52 9.50
N ARG A 340 4.84 -12.58 8.85
CA ARG A 340 4.68 -13.98 9.32
C ARG A 340 5.56 -14.32 10.53
N SER A 341 6.45 -13.41 10.91
CA SER A 341 7.31 -13.60 12.08
C SER A 341 6.50 -13.53 13.37
N PRO A 342 6.82 -14.38 14.38
CA PRO A 342 6.22 -14.25 15.71
C PRO A 342 6.58 -12.93 16.41
N ASP A 343 7.62 -12.25 15.95
CA ASP A 343 8.08 -10.95 16.47
C ASP A 343 7.42 -9.74 15.79
N ASP A 344 6.45 -9.94 14.89
CA ASP A 344 5.84 -8.83 14.14
C ASP A 344 5.27 -7.76 15.07
N ALA A 345 4.45 -8.14 16.05
CA ALA A 345 3.92 -7.21 17.05
C ALA A 345 5.01 -6.54 17.93
N VAL A 346 6.22 -7.11 18.00
CA VAL A 346 7.35 -6.46 18.70
C VAL A 346 7.90 -5.30 17.89
N TYR A 347 7.97 -5.42 16.56
CA TYR A 347 8.36 -4.30 15.70
C TYR A 347 7.33 -3.17 15.74
N ASP A 348 6.04 -3.48 15.84
CA ASP A 348 5.00 -2.48 16.04
C ASP A 348 5.15 -1.76 17.37
N ALA A 349 5.48 -2.50 18.44
CA ALA A 349 5.78 -1.91 19.74
C ALA A 349 6.99 -0.97 19.69
N ILE A 350 8.06 -1.35 18.98
CA ILE A 350 9.24 -0.52 18.78
C ILE A 350 8.87 0.75 18.00
N SER A 351 8.11 0.62 16.93
CA SER A 351 7.62 1.76 16.14
C SER A 351 6.78 2.74 16.96
N ASP A 352 5.79 2.22 17.73
CA ASP A 352 4.94 3.06 18.60
C ASP A 352 5.75 3.82 19.67
N ILE A 353 6.61 3.12 20.39
CA ILE A 353 7.41 3.71 21.47
C ILE A 353 8.38 4.76 20.95
N LEU A 354 8.98 4.51 19.77
CA LEU A 354 9.95 5.44 19.18
C LEU A 354 9.30 6.62 18.47
N SER A 355 8.14 6.45 17.83
CA SER A 355 7.65 7.40 16.84
C SER A 355 6.21 7.86 17.00
N ASN A 356 5.36 7.17 17.78
CA ASN A 356 3.94 7.48 17.81
C ASN A 356 3.62 8.70 18.70
N GLY A 357 3.48 9.85 18.04
CA GLY A 357 3.04 11.10 18.64
C GLY A 357 4.11 11.81 19.49
N ARG A 358 3.70 12.90 20.15
CA ARG A 358 4.59 13.84 20.84
C ARG A 358 5.25 13.29 22.12
N VAL A 359 4.83 12.13 22.59
CA VAL A 359 5.42 11.47 23.78
C VAL A 359 6.41 10.38 23.40
N SER A 360 6.57 10.06 22.11
CA SER A 360 7.53 9.09 21.61
C SER A 360 8.98 9.51 21.87
N ARG A 361 9.88 8.55 21.89
CA ARG A 361 11.29 8.81 22.26
C ARG A 361 12.01 9.69 21.23
N LEU A 362 11.82 9.43 19.93
CA LEU A 362 12.46 10.23 18.88
C LEU A 362 11.95 11.66 18.88
N TYR A 363 10.61 11.86 18.93
CA TYR A 363 10.08 13.21 19.01
C TYR A 363 10.58 13.97 20.24
N ARG A 364 10.55 13.34 21.43
CA ARG A 364 11.03 13.99 22.65
C ARG A 364 12.52 14.33 22.56
N SER A 365 13.33 13.35 22.09
CA SER A 365 14.79 13.53 22.04
C SER A 365 15.23 14.53 20.99
N LEU A 366 14.80 14.38 19.72
CA LEU A 366 15.32 15.16 18.60
C LEU A 366 14.57 16.48 18.37
N VAL A 367 13.21 16.43 18.52
CA VAL A 367 12.37 17.58 18.15
C VAL A 367 12.16 18.51 19.34
N ARG A 368 11.78 17.96 20.52
CA ARG A 368 11.39 18.78 21.68
C ARG A 368 12.59 19.23 22.52
N ASP A 369 13.44 18.28 22.91
CA ASP A 369 14.48 18.52 23.95
C ASP A 369 15.79 19.06 23.34
N GLN A 370 16.29 18.44 22.26
CA GLN A 370 17.50 18.89 21.57
C GLN A 370 17.22 19.97 20.52
N GLN A 371 16.01 20.02 19.97
CA GLN A 371 15.60 20.98 18.93
C GLN A 371 16.54 20.96 17.70
N ILE A 372 16.96 19.76 17.29
CA ILE A 372 17.87 19.56 16.14
C ILE A 372 17.11 19.06 14.89
N ALA A 373 15.90 18.53 15.06
CA ALA A 373 15.09 18.00 13.97
C ALA A 373 13.72 18.67 13.91
N ALA A 374 13.20 18.87 12.69
CA ALA A 374 11.82 19.26 12.44
C ALA A 374 10.88 18.06 12.62
N GLU A 375 11.35 16.88 12.23
CA GLU A 375 10.62 15.62 12.32
C GLU A 375 11.58 14.46 12.58
N ALA A 376 11.13 13.44 13.32
CA ALA A 376 11.84 12.20 13.53
C ALA A 376 10.84 11.05 13.68
N VAL A 377 11.01 9.99 12.89
CA VAL A 377 10.09 8.84 12.76
C VAL A 377 10.82 7.50 12.76
N GLY A 378 10.10 6.42 13.03
CA GLY A 378 10.54 5.04 12.84
C GLY A 378 9.33 4.15 12.57
N PHE A 379 9.41 3.30 11.55
CA PHE A 379 8.33 2.41 11.12
C PHE A 379 8.89 1.11 10.55
N GLY A 380 8.12 0.03 10.65
CA GLY A 380 8.61 -1.34 10.47
C GLY A 380 8.21 -2.05 9.19
N ASN A 381 7.66 -1.37 8.18
CA ASN A 381 7.00 -2.02 7.05
C ASN A 381 7.34 -1.41 5.68
N PHE A 382 8.62 -1.14 5.44
CA PHE A 382 9.06 -0.58 4.16
C PHE A 382 9.91 -1.58 3.36
N PRO A 383 9.71 -1.71 2.05
CA PRO A 383 8.65 -1.13 1.21
C PRO A 383 7.34 -1.93 1.23
N GLY A 384 7.33 -3.17 1.70
CA GLY A 384 6.21 -4.06 1.88
C GLY A 384 6.37 -4.94 3.12
N GLU A 385 5.48 -5.94 3.33
CA GLU A 385 5.45 -6.77 4.53
C GLU A 385 5.38 -8.27 4.27
N LYS A 386 4.97 -8.67 3.06
CA LYS A 386 4.78 -10.09 2.67
C LYS A 386 6.08 -10.89 2.74
N TYR A 387 7.18 -10.25 2.39
CA TYR A 387 8.54 -10.81 2.44
C TYR A 387 9.37 -10.09 3.50
N PRO A 388 10.61 -10.57 3.79
CA PRO A 388 11.50 -9.84 4.68
C PRO A 388 11.64 -8.38 4.26
N SER A 389 11.38 -7.49 5.22
CA SER A 389 11.13 -6.07 5.04
C SER A 389 12.23 -5.23 5.69
N LEU A 390 12.02 -3.93 5.78
CA LEU A 390 12.91 -3.01 6.47
C LEU A 390 12.18 -2.33 7.63
N PHE A 391 12.88 -2.17 8.76
CA PHE A 391 12.53 -1.18 9.76
C PHE A 391 13.32 0.09 9.46
N THR A 392 12.63 1.20 9.21
CA THR A 392 13.21 2.45 8.74
C THR A 392 13.08 3.54 9.80
N PHE A 393 14.18 4.26 10.06
CA PHE A 393 14.20 5.50 10.82
C PHE A 393 14.43 6.65 9.88
N GLY A 394 13.86 7.81 10.18
CA GLY A 394 14.06 9.03 9.42
C GLY A 394 14.07 10.26 10.29
N ALA A 395 14.84 11.27 9.89
CA ALA A 395 14.80 12.59 10.51
C ALA A 395 15.09 13.69 9.49
N VAL A 396 14.45 14.83 9.69
CA VAL A 396 14.65 16.05 8.91
C VAL A 396 15.38 17.07 9.79
N PRO A 397 16.65 17.39 9.52
CA PRO A 397 17.40 18.36 10.30
C PRO A 397 16.77 19.75 10.27
N LEU A 398 16.83 20.48 11.37
CA LEU A 398 16.55 21.92 11.39
C LEU A 398 17.74 22.72 10.78
N PRO A 399 17.51 23.94 10.27
CA PRO A 399 18.59 24.78 9.75
C PRO A 399 19.75 24.91 10.73
N GLY A 400 20.97 24.63 10.26
CA GLY A 400 22.20 24.64 11.07
C GLY A 400 22.56 23.29 11.68
N HIS A 401 21.75 22.26 11.50
CA HIS A 401 22.02 20.88 11.91
C HIS A 401 22.25 19.97 10.70
N THR A 402 22.89 18.83 10.93
CA THR A 402 23.38 17.91 9.89
C THR A 402 22.77 16.53 10.00
N ASP A 403 22.82 15.75 8.90
CA ASP A 403 22.40 14.34 8.86
C ASP A 403 23.22 13.49 9.84
N ALA A 404 24.50 13.78 10.02
CA ALA A 404 25.35 13.11 11.01
C ALA A 404 24.89 13.33 12.47
N GLU A 405 24.34 14.52 12.80
CA GLU A 405 23.71 14.76 14.10
C GLU A 405 22.42 13.97 14.25
N MET A 406 21.61 13.82 13.17
CA MET A 406 20.40 12.99 13.16
C MET A 406 20.76 11.53 13.39
N ALA A 407 21.70 10.98 12.63
CA ALA A 407 22.21 9.63 12.79
C ALA A 407 22.64 9.34 14.24
N LYS A 408 23.48 10.23 14.80
CA LYS A 408 23.96 10.10 16.17
C LYS A 408 22.84 10.13 17.21
N ALA A 409 21.84 10.97 17.03
CA ALA A 409 20.71 11.08 17.96
C ALA A 409 19.78 9.87 17.87
N ILE A 410 19.50 9.36 16.65
CA ILE A 410 18.74 8.14 16.42
C ILE A 410 19.48 6.94 17.04
N HIS A 411 20.77 6.78 16.75
CA HIS A 411 21.57 5.68 17.32
C HIS A 411 21.58 5.70 18.85
N LYS A 412 21.55 6.86 19.47
CA LYS A 412 21.46 6.97 20.94
C LYS A 412 20.14 6.41 21.49
N GLU A 413 19.02 6.66 20.80
CA GLU A 413 17.72 6.11 21.20
C GLU A 413 17.63 4.60 20.90
N ILE A 414 18.19 4.12 19.79
CA ILE A 414 18.34 2.70 19.46
C ILE A 414 19.17 1.98 20.54
N GLU A 415 20.30 2.55 20.94
CA GLU A 415 21.18 1.95 21.95
C GLU A 415 20.48 1.83 23.32
N LYS A 416 19.62 2.77 23.68
CA LYS A 416 18.77 2.64 24.88
C LYS A 416 17.82 1.46 24.78
N LEU A 417 17.22 1.20 23.61
CA LEU A 417 16.35 0.02 23.42
C LEU A 417 17.13 -1.30 23.51
N ARG A 418 18.37 -1.30 23.02
CA ARG A 418 19.23 -2.49 23.02
C ARG A 418 19.75 -2.85 24.41
N THR A 419 19.96 -1.86 25.26
CA THR A 419 20.68 -2.03 26.55
C THR A 419 19.79 -1.88 27.77
N THR A 420 18.61 -1.26 27.63
CA THR A 420 17.72 -0.97 28.75
C THR A 420 16.28 -1.30 28.38
N ASP A 421 15.57 -1.95 29.28
CA ASP A 421 14.14 -2.23 29.10
C ASP A 421 13.35 -0.93 28.95
N VAL A 422 12.32 -0.97 28.09
CA VAL A 422 11.30 0.08 28.06
C VAL A 422 10.56 0.13 29.39
N THR A 423 10.01 1.27 29.74
CA THR A 423 9.23 1.42 30.99
C THR A 423 7.88 0.71 30.89
N ASP A 424 7.32 0.34 32.04
CA ASP A 424 5.96 -0.23 32.09
C ASP A 424 4.92 0.72 31.49
N ALA A 425 5.11 2.03 31.64
CA ALA A 425 4.23 3.05 31.08
C ALA A 425 4.29 3.10 29.54
N GLU A 426 5.47 2.97 28.94
CA GLU A 426 5.64 2.92 27.48
C GLU A 426 4.97 1.66 26.89
N LEU A 427 5.21 0.49 27.49
CA LEU A 427 4.61 -0.76 27.05
C LEU A 427 3.07 -0.75 27.22
N ALA A 428 2.56 -0.25 28.33
CA ALA A 428 1.12 -0.12 28.56
C ALA A 428 0.46 0.86 27.59
N MET A 429 1.15 1.95 27.26
CA MET A 429 0.69 2.94 26.28
C MET A 429 0.59 2.33 24.88
N TYR A 430 1.62 1.59 24.42
CA TYR A 430 1.57 0.85 23.17
C TYR A 430 0.35 -0.09 23.11
N LYS A 431 0.18 -0.97 24.10
CA LYS A 431 -0.95 -1.91 24.15
C LYS A 431 -2.31 -1.22 24.12
N THR A 432 -2.43 -0.08 24.81
CA THR A 432 -3.66 0.72 24.79
C THR A 432 -3.93 1.34 23.44
N ARG A 433 -2.91 1.89 22.77
CA ARG A 433 -3.02 2.49 21.45
C ARG A 433 -3.33 1.43 20.38
N ALA A 434 -2.60 0.33 20.35
CA ALA A 434 -2.84 -0.77 19.41
C ALA A 434 -4.30 -1.26 19.49
N ARG A 435 -4.85 -1.40 20.71
CA ARG A 435 -6.26 -1.74 20.91
C ARG A 435 -7.21 -0.65 20.37
N ALA A 436 -6.92 0.62 20.66
CA ALA A 436 -7.74 1.74 20.20
C ALA A 436 -7.70 1.89 18.67
N ASP A 437 -6.54 1.66 18.06
CA ASP A 437 -6.35 1.74 16.61
C ASP A 437 -7.08 0.61 15.89
N LEU A 438 -7.00 -0.62 16.39
CA LEU A 438 -7.78 -1.73 15.87
C LEU A 438 -9.30 -1.43 15.94
N LEU A 439 -9.80 -1.00 17.10
CA LEU A 439 -11.23 -0.68 17.25
C LEU A 439 -11.67 0.45 16.32
N ARG A 440 -10.84 1.47 16.13
CA ARG A 440 -11.11 2.56 15.17
C ARG A 440 -11.14 2.07 13.72
N GLY A 441 -10.19 1.24 13.33
CA GLY A 441 -10.14 0.62 12.00
C GLY A 441 -11.38 -0.23 11.70
N LEU A 442 -11.97 -0.85 12.72
CA LEU A 442 -13.18 -1.68 12.59
C LEU A 442 -14.49 -0.89 12.78
N ALA A 443 -14.42 0.41 13.09
CA ALA A 443 -15.60 1.22 13.42
C ALA A 443 -16.50 1.50 12.21
N ASP A 444 -15.93 1.68 11.04
CA ASP A 444 -16.67 1.91 9.80
C ASP A 444 -16.66 0.67 8.87
N ASN A 445 -17.58 0.66 7.90
CA ASN A 445 -17.74 -0.47 7.00
C ASN A 445 -16.52 -0.67 6.09
N GLN A 446 -15.91 0.42 5.60
CA GLN A 446 -14.78 0.34 4.68
C GLN A 446 -13.52 -0.19 5.38
N GLY A 447 -13.23 0.33 6.58
CA GLY A 447 -12.11 -0.15 7.38
C GLY A 447 -12.21 -1.62 7.72
N LEU A 448 -13.41 -2.09 8.10
CA LEU A 448 -13.65 -3.51 8.36
C LEU A 448 -13.57 -4.37 7.08
N ALA A 449 -14.09 -3.91 5.95
CA ALA A 449 -13.97 -4.61 4.68
C ALA A 449 -12.51 -4.79 4.26
N ASN A 450 -11.71 -3.72 4.34
CA ASN A 450 -10.29 -3.77 4.05
C ASN A 450 -9.56 -4.75 4.96
N ALA A 451 -9.76 -4.65 6.29
CA ALA A 451 -9.11 -5.53 7.25
C ALA A 451 -9.46 -7.01 7.05
N LEU A 452 -10.75 -7.33 6.81
CA LEU A 452 -11.17 -8.70 6.56
C LEU A 452 -10.54 -9.29 5.28
N ALA A 453 -10.54 -8.52 4.18
CA ALA A 453 -9.96 -8.95 2.91
C ALA A 453 -8.45 -9.14 3.03
N GLU A 454 -7.77 -8.21 3.68
CA GLU A 454 -6.33 -8.24 3.92
C GLU A 454 -5.91 -9.45 4.77
N TYR A 455 -6.52 -9.65 5.94
CA TYR A 455 -6.17 -10.77 6.83
C TYR A 455 -6.51 -12.12 6.21
N GLN A 456 -7.62 -12.22 5.47
CA GLN A 456 -7.94 -13.43 4.70
C GLN A 456 -6.86 -13.71 3.64
N THR A 457 -6.36 -12.70 2.96
CA THR A 457 -5.32 -12.86 1.94
C THR A 457 -3.98 -13.22 2.55
N ARG A 458 -3.55 -12.50 3.59
CA ARG A 458 -2.24 -12.67 4.24
C ARG A 458 -2.11 -14.00 4.96
N PHE A 459 -3.15 -14.42 5.69
CA PHE A 459 -3.09 -15.58 6.60
C PHE A 459 -3.96 -16.76 6.16
N GLY A 460 -4.79 -16.60 5.11
CA GLY A 460 -5.79 -17.61 4.73
C GLY A 460 -6.97 -17.69 5.72
N ASP A 461 -6.98 -16.86 6.76
CA ASP A 461 -7.99 -16.83 7.81
C ASP A 461 -8.16 -15.42 8.37
N TRP A 462 -9.27 -14.77 8.02
CA TRP A 462 -9.62 -13.44 8.51
C TRP A 462 -9.73 -13.34 10.04
N ARG A 463 -9.88 -14.47 10.75
CA ARG A 463 -9.94 -14.49 12.23
C ARG A 463 -8.64 -14.05 12.88
N GLN A 464 -7.54 -14.10 12.14
CA GLN A 464 -6.25 -13.58 12.61
C GLN A 464 -6.32 -12.09 12.97
N LEU A 465 -7.25 -11.33 12.38
CA LEU A 465 -7.54 -9.95 12.75
C LEU A 465 -7.91 -9.80 14.24
N PHE A 466 -8.72 -10.72 14.77
CA PHE A 466 -9.16 -10.69 16.17
C PHE A 466 -8.11 -11.23 17.13
N LEU A 467 -7.16 -12.04 16.63
CA LEU A 467 -6.03 -12.54 17.42
C LEU A 467 -4.88 -11.53 17.50
N GLU A 468 -4.97 -10.40 16.77
CA GLU A 468 -3.93 -9.36 16.80
C GLU A 468 -3.73 -8.80 18.20
N LEU A 469 -4.81 -8.53 18.92
CA LEU A 469 -4.72 -8.05 20.31
C LEU A 469 -4.06 -9.05 21.24
N ASP A 470 -4.25 -10.35 21.02
CA ASP A 470 -3.58 -11.39 21.80
C ASP A 470 -2.06 -11.40 21.52
N ARG A 471 -1.64 -11.10 20.28
CA ARG A 471 -0.23 -10.94 19.92
C ARG A 471 0.37 -9.71 20.60
N VAL A 472 -0.32 -8.58 20.52
CA VAL A 472 0.06 -7.32 21.18
C VAL A 472 0.19 -7.50 22.71
N ASP A 473 -0.78 -8.19 23.34
CA ASP A 473 -0.79 -8.39 24.79
C ASP A 473 0.38 -9.29 25.28
N LYS A 474 0.89 -10.17 24.43
CA LYS A 474 2.03 -11.04 24.71
C LYS A 474 3.39 -10.34 24.62
N VAL A 475 3.48 -9.19 23.96
CA VAL A 475 4.74 -8.43 23.85
C VAL A 475 5.26 -8.06 25.23
N THR A 476 6.53 -8.37 25.48
CA THR A 476 7.23 -8.06 26.73
C THR A 476 8.36 -7.06 26.52
N LYS A 477 8.81 -6.42 27.59
CA LYS A 477 10.00 -5.53 27.58
C LYS A 477 11.26 -6.27 27.12
N ALA A 478 11.39 -7.54 27.51
CA ALA A 478 12.52 -8.38 27.14
C ALA A 478 12.51 -8.70 25.63
N ASP A 479 11.34 -8.90 25.01
CA ASP A 479 11.22 -9.10 23.56
C ASP A 479 11.67 -7.86 22.80
N ILE A 480 11.22 -6.68 23.21
CA ILE A 480 11.62 -5.39 22.60
C ILE A 480 13.15 -5.24 22.66
N ARG A 481 13.77 -5.47 23.82
CA ARG A 481 15.24 -5.38 23.96
C ARG A 481 15.96 -6.45 23.14
N ARG A 482 15.47 -7.68 23.11
CA ARG A 482 16.04 -8.78 22.30
C ARG A 482 16.03 -8.43 20.83
N VAL A 483 14.85 -8.09 20.28
CA VAL A 483 14.69 -7.73 18.86
C VAL A 483 15.56 -6.51 18.49
N ALA A 484 15.56 -5.47 19.33
CA ALA A 484 16.40 -4.31 19.11
C ALA A 484 17.90 -4.66 19.07
N SER A 485 18.35 -5.58 19.94
CA SER A 485 19.75 -6.01 19.99
C SER A 485 20.16 -6.87 18.80
N GLU A 486 19.25 -7.70 18.27
CA GLU A 486 19.49 -8.58 17.14
C GLU A 486 19.46 -7.85 15.80
N VAL A 487 18.54 -6.89 15.64
CA VAL A 487 18.21 -6.28 14.34
C VAL A 487 18.93 -4.96 14.11
N PHE A 488 18.98 -4.07 15.12
CA PHE A 488 19.55 -2.73 14.94
C PHE A 488 21.06 -2.72 15.19
N VAL A 489 21.77 -3.43 14.34
CA VAL A 489 23.24 -3.54 14.35
C VAL A 489 23.85 -2.92 13.09
N ALA A 490 25.05 -2.36 13.18
CA ALA A 490 25.70 -1.67 12.07
C ALA A 490 25.81 -2.54 10.80
N SER A 491 26.10 -3.84 10.93
CA SER A 491 26.19 -4.75 9.78
C SER A 491 24.85 -4.99 9.06
N ASN A 492 23.72 -4.63 9.67
CA ASN A 492 22.37 -4.75 9.09
C ASN A 492 21.82 -3.40 8.62
N ARG A 493 22.58 -2.31 8.79
CA ARG A 493 22.14 -0.94 8.50
C ARG A 493 22.39 -0.58 7.04
N THR A 494 21.39 0.07 6.42
CA THR A 494 21.53 0.80 5.15
C THR A 494 21.07 2.23 5.40
N SER A 495 21.94 3.23 5.17
CA SER A 495 21.61 4.64 5.28
C SER A 495 21.43 5.30 3.92
N ALA A 496 20.57 6.31 3.86
CA ALA A 496 20.37 7.17 2.71
C ALA A 496 20.20 8.61 3.20
N GLU A 497 20.89 9.55 2.55
CA GLU A 497 20.85 10.93 2.95
C GLU A 497 20.81 11.89 1.76
N ILE A 498 20.22 13.06 1.97
CA ILE A 498 20.25 14.17 1.01
C ILE A 498 21.21 15.22 1.54
N GLU A 499 22.35 15.37 0.86
CA GLU A 499 23.23 16.51 1.05
C GLU A 499 22.75 17.69 0.21
N THR A 500 22.40 18.81 0.86
CA THR A 500 21.98 20.03 0.16
C THR A 500 23.14 20.61 -0.64
N GLN A 501 22.99 20.66 -1.95
CA GLN A 501 23.90 21.38 -2.83
C GLN A 501 23.24 22.63 -3.39
N ALA A 502 23.98 23.74 -3.39
CA ALA A 502 23.52 24.93 -4.11
C ALA A 502 23.28 24.58 -5.60
N PRO A 503 22.23 25.10 -6.24
CA PRO A 503 22.03 24.90 -7.66
C PRO A 503 23.30 25.29 -8.43
N ALA A 504 23.74 24.44 -9.36
CA ALA A 504 24.86 24.76 -10.22
C ALA A 504 24.61 26.12 -10.90
N ALA A 505 25.54 27.06 -10.77
CA ALA A 505 25.42 28.34 -11.46
C ALA A 505 25.19 28.06 -12.96
N PRO A 506 24.23 28.74 -13.61
CA PRO A 506 24.00 28.53 -15.04
C PRO A 506 25.35 28.69 -15.78
N ALA A 507 25.67 27.68 -16.59
CA ALA A 507 26.86 27.71 -17.41
C ALA A 507 26.92 29.07 -18.13
N LYS A 508 27.94 29.88 -17.87
CA LYS A 508 28.16 31.10 -18.63
C LYS A 508 28.33 30.66 -20.07
N ASN A 509 27.33 30.97 -20.91
CA ASN A 509 27.52 30.94 -22.35
C ASN A 509 28.67 31.91 -22.63
N GLU A 510 29.90 31.41 -22.73
CA GLU A 510 30.98 32.14 -23.39
C GLU A 510 30.58 32.22 -24.86
N GLY A 511 29.76 33.23 -25.16
CA GLY A 511 29.49 33.67 -26.51
C GLY A 511 30.82 34.04 -27.13
N GLY A 512 31.34 33.12 -27.93
CA GLY A 512 32.47 33.41 -28.80
C GLY A 512 32.10 34.54 -29.71
N ALA A 513 32.70 35.69 -29.49
CA ALA A 513 32.87 36.69 -30.51
C ALA A 513 33.87 36.13 -31.53
N GLN A 514 33.44 35.84 -32.72
CA GLN A 514 34.08 36.20 -34.02
C GLN A 514 33.14 35.82 -35.15
#